data_bf7011fe6395dd205559363d7fb34196
#
_entry.id   bf7011fe6395dd205559363d7fb34196
#
_cell.length_a   1.000
_cell.length_b   1.000
_cell.length_c   1.000
_cell.angle_alpha   90.00
_cell.angle_beta   90.00
_cell.angle_gamma   90.00
#
_symmetry.space_group_name_H-M   'P 1'
#
loop_
_entity.id
_entity.type
_entity.pdbx_description
1 polymer ?
#
loop_
_entity_poly.entity_id
_entity_poly.type
_entity_poly.pdbx_seq_one_letter_code
_entity_poly.pdbx_strand_id
1 'polypeptide(L)'
;MEEQTLIPADQLKAHFWDVFIVDALLENFDRHNGNWGILVDEERQTAEIAPVYDCGSCLYPQLGTQEMEAVLNDESEINRRIHEYPTSAIMDGGAKISYPRFIASLQNEDCNQALERISARIDMARIETLIQQTPGLLPIQRDFYRIMIRARKEQVLDCGMEQLLRAREQRPDGPVEQGMTLF
;
A
#
# COMPACT_ATOMS: atom_id res chain seq x y z
N MET A 1 5.30 15.63 -8.69
CA MET A 1 3.83 15.66 -8.88
C MET A 1 3.28 17.08 -8.98
N GLU A 2 3.83 18.04 -8.27
CA GLU A 2 3.32 19.43 -8.22
C GLU A 2 3.73 20.30 -9.41
N GLU A 3 4.75 19.89 -10.17
CA GLU A 3 5.25 20.66 -11.33
C GLU A 3 4.47 20.44 -12.64
N GLN A 4 3.64 19.38 -12.71
CA GLN A 4 2.82 19.11 -13.86
C GLN A 4 1.42 19.74 -13.70
N THR A 5 0.78 20.10 -14.81
CA THR A 5 -0.53 20.79 -14.85
C THR A 5 -1.63 20.00 -15.56
N LEU A 6 -1.32 18.79 -16.04
CA LEU A 6 -2.24 17.95 -16.82
C LEU A 6 -3.35 17.34 -15.95
N ILE A 7 -3.02 16.96 -14.71
CA ILE A 7 -3.95 16.37 -13.75
C ILE A 7 -3.83 17.15 -12.43
N PRO A 8 -4.93 17.40 -11.71
CA PRO A 8 -4.89 18.03 -10.39
C PRO A 8 -3.95 17.31 -9.42
N ALA A 9 -3.12 18.07 -8.70
CA ALA A 9 -2.09 17.51 -7.82
C ALA A 9 -2.67 16.64 -6.68
N ASP A 10 -3.83 17.00 -6.15
CA ASP A 10 -4.57 16.25 -5.15
C ASP A 10 -5.03 14.89 -5.66
N GLN A 11 -5.47 14.81 -6.92
CA GLN A 11 -5.83 13.55 -7.56
C GLN A 11 -4.61 12.63 -7.73
N LEU A 12 -3.46 13.17 -8.13
CA LEU A 12 -2.22 12.42 -8.24
C LEU A 12 -1.71 11.94 -6.88
N LYS A 13 -1.79 12.80 -5.86
CA LYS A 13 -1.41 12.44 -4.48
C LYS A 13 -2.31 11.30 -3.94
N ALA A 14 -3.63 11.41 -4.13
CA ALA A 14 -4.55 10.36 -3.72
C ALA A 14 -4.24 9.02 -4.41
N HIS A 15 -4.01 9.04 -5.73
CA HIS A 15 -3.63 7.84 -6.48
C HIS A 15 -2.30 7.25 -5.99
N PHE A 16 -1.28 8.09 -5.78
CA PHE A 16 0.02 7.64 -5.26
C PHE A 16 -0.12 6.90 -3.93
N TRP A 17 -0.88 7.47 -2.98
CA TRP A 17 -1.06 6.86 -1.68
C TRP A 17 -1.95 5.61 -1.73
N ASP A 18 -2.95 5.56 -2.61
CA ASP A 18 -3.74 4.35 -2.84
C ASP A 18 -2.85 3.21 -3.35
N VAL A 19 -1.97 3.48 -4.32
CA VAL A 19 -0.99 2.51 -4.82
C VAL A 19 0.01 2.12 -3.73
N PHE A 20 0.46 3.07 -2.90
CA PHE A 20 1.35 2.80 -1.77
C PHE A 20 0.76 1.78 -0.78
N ILE A 21 -0.52 1.88 -0.45
CA ILE A 21 -1.19 0.91 0.44
C ILE A 21 -1.33 -0.46 -0.24
N VAL A 22 -1.63 -0.50 -1.53
CA VAL A 22 -1.67 -1.77 -2.30
C VAL A 22 -0.27 -2.39 -2.38
N ASP A 23 0.77 -1.60 -2.67
CA ASP A 23 2.16 -2.06 -2.68
C ASP A 23 2.61 -2.55 -1.29
N ALA A 24 2.15 -1.91 -0.21
CA ALA A 24 2.35 -2.39 1.16
C ALA A 24 1.72 -3.76 1.41
N LEU A 25 0.52 -4.03 0.87
CA LEU A 25 -0.14 -5.33 0.98
C LEU A 25 0.59 -6.41 0.18
N LEU A 26 1.05 -6.07 -1.03
CA LEU A 26 1.66 -7.02 -1.97
C LEU A 26 3.19 -7.11 -1.86
N GLU A 27 3.82 -6.34 -0.98
CA GLU A 27 5.28 -6.22 -0.85
C GLU A 27 5.96 -5.87 -2.17
N ASN A 28 5.49 -4.83 -2.83
CA ASN A 28 6.18 -4.31 -4.00
C ASN A 28 7.41 -3.49 -3.56
N PHE A 29 8.58 -4.10 -3.63
CA PHE A 29 9.82 -3.44 -3.18
C PHE A 29 10.47 -2.53 -4.23
N ASP A 30 9.95 -2.50 -5.47
CA ASP A 30 10.58 -1.77 -6.59
C ASP A 30 9.66 -0.70 -7.20
N ARG A 31 8.70 -0.16 -6.46
CA ARG A 31 7.89 0.97 -6.90
C ARG A 31 8.72 2.24 -6.95
N HIS A 32 9.02 2.72 -8.14
CA HIS A 32 9.78 3.95 -8.38
C HIS A 32 9.08 4.88 -9.39
N ASN A 33 9.66 6.04 -9.66
CA ASN A 33 9.04 7.06 -10.53
C ASN A 33 8.76 6.59 -11.98
N GLY A 34 9.44 5.56 -12.46
CA GLY A 34 9.19 4.96 -13.78
C GLY A 34 7.99 4.00 -13.82
N ASN A 35 7.39 3.67 -12.68
CA ASN A 35 6.32 2.69 -12.57
C ASN A 35 4.93 3.31 -12.44
N TRP A 36 4.78 4.56 -12.83
CA TRP A 36 3.51 5.26 -12.95
C TRP A 36 3.62 6.39 -13.97
N GLY A 37 2.50 6.89 -14.48
CA GLY A 37 2.51 7.91 -15.51
C GLY A 37 1.14 8.52 -15.79
N ILE A 38 1.11 9.39 -16.77
CA ILE A 38 -0.09 10.05 -17.27
C ILE A 38 -0.25 9.68 -18.75
N LEU A 39 -1.41 9.20 -19.11
CA LEU A 39 -1.82 9.01 -20.51
C LEU A 39 -2.38 10.32 -21.04
N VAL A 40 -1.87 10.78 -22.17
CA VAL A 40 -2.32 12.01 -22.81
C VAL A 40 -2.90 11.68 -24.18
N ASP A 41 -4.13 12.11 -24.41
CA ASP A 41 -4.77 12.08 -25.71
C ASP A 41 -4.74 13.48 -26.30
N GLU A 42 -3.82 13.72 -27.25
CA GLU A 42 -3.61 15.05 -27.86
C GLU A 42 -4.79 15.44 -28.76
N GLU A 43 -5.49 14.46 -29.38
CA GLU A 43 -6.63 14.75 -30.25
C GLU A 43 -7.83 15.22 -29.43
N ARG A 44 -8.06 14.59 -28.28
CA ARG A 44 -9.19 14.92 -27.39
C ARG A 44 -8.83 15.97 -26.35
N GLN A 45 -7.56 16.37 -26.26
CA GLN A 45 -7.04 17.27 -25.23
C GLN A 45 -7.40 16.82 -23.82
N THR A 46 -7.27 15.49 -23.57
CA THR A 46 -7.53 14.89 -22.26
C THR A 46 -6.28 14.23 -21.69
N ALA A 47 -6.22 14.18 -20.37
CA ALA A 47 -5.18 13.47 -19.65
C ALA A 47 -5.80 12.62 -18.54
N GLU A 48 -5.29 11.43 -18.33
CA GLU A 48 -5.72 10.53 -17.25
C GLU A 48 -4.51 9.82 -16.61
N ILE A 49 -4.67 9.40 -15.36
CA ILE A 49 -3.63 8.63 -14.68
C ILE A 49 -3.57 7.24 -15.35
N ALA A 50 -2.36 6.82 -15.73
CA ALA A 50 -2.17 5.50 -16.31
C ALA A 50 -2.61 4.41 -15.32
N PRO A 51 -3.19 3.29 -15.79
CA PRO A 51 -3.40 2.12 -14.94
C PRO A 51 -2.11 1.69 -14.23
N VAL A 52 -2.23 1.10 -13.05
CA VAL A 52 -1.07 0.57 -12.32
C VAL A 52 -0.39 -0.52 -13.14
N TYR A 53 0.92 -0.40 -13.32
CA TYR A 53 1.74 -1.35 -14.07
C TYR A 53 3.02 -1.67 -13.32
N ASP A 54 3.81 -2.59 -13.85
CA ASP A 54 5.09 -3.04 -13.30
C ASP A 54 4.95 -3.55 -11.84
N CYS A 55 4.15 -4.60 -11.69
CA CYS A 55 3.96 -5.31 -10.42
C CYS A 55 4.86 -6.56 -10.33
N GLY A 56 5.91 -6.68 -11.17
CA GLY A 56 6.80 -7.83 -11.21
C GLY A 56 7.61 -8.06 -9.95
N SER A 57 7.74 -7.04 -9.10
CA SER A 57 8.46 -7.11 -7.81
C SER A 57 7.56 -7.38 -6.61
N CYS A 58 6.29 -7.73 -6.83
CA CYS A 58 5.35 -8.11 -5.78
C CYS A 58 5.55 -9.57 -5.36
N LEU A 59 5.20 -9.88 -4.09
CA LEU A 59 5.08 -11.25 -3.58
C LEU A 59 6.35 -12.10 -3.72
N TYR A 60 7.52 -11.48 -3.58
CA TYR A 60 8.83 -12.16 -3.54
C TYR A 60 9.13 -13.03 -4.78
N PRO A 61 9.13 -12.46 -5.98
CA PRO A 61 9.28 -13.21 -7.23
C PRO A 61 10.61 -13.96 -7.36
N GLN A 62 11.62 -13.59 -6.56
CA GLN A 62 12.94 -14.23 -6.54
C GLN A 62 12.98 -15.53 -5.74
N LEU A 63 11.94 -15.86 -4.96
CA LEU A 63 11.94 -17.06 -4.13
C LEU A 63 11.59 -18.32 -4.93
N GLY A 64 12.42 -19.34 -4.81
CA GLY A 64 12.09 -20.68 -5.26
C GLY A 64 11.11 -21.39 -4.31
N THR A 65 10.54 -22.49 -4.77
CA THR A 65 9.54 -23.26 -4.01
C THR A 65 10.07 -23.80 -2.68
N GLN A 66 11.34 -24.18 -2.62
CA GLN A 66 11.98 -24.67 -1.39
C GLN A 66 12.14 -23.54 -0.36
N GLU A 67 12.46 -22.34 -0.82
CA GLU A 67 12.57 -21.15 0.04
C GLU A 67 11.19 -20.72 0.54
N MET A 68 10.17 -20.77 -0.31
CA MET A 68 8.78 -20.51 0.10
C MET A 68 8.33 -21.49 1.19
N GLU A 69 8.62 -22.78 1.05
CA GLU A 69 8.32 -23.79 2.03
C GLU A 69 9.06 -23.55 3.36
N ALA A 70 10.34 -23.18 3.29
CA ALA A 70 11.13 -22.84 4.48
C ALA A 70 10.53 -21.64 5.22
N VAL A 71 10.13 -20.59 4.50
CA VAL A 71 9.47 -19.42 5.09
C VAL A 71 8.16 -19.79 5.77
N LEU A 72 7.32 -20.60 5.12
CA LEU A 72 6.03 -21.01 5.71
C LEU A 72 6.16 -21.86 6.96
N ASN A 73 7.27 -22.56 7.15
CA ASN A 73 7.56 -23.37 8.33
C ASN A 73 8.25 -22.59 9.46
N ASP A 74 8.53 -21.30 9.26
CA ASP A 74 9.20 -20.45 10.26
C ASP A 74 8.45 -19.12 10.43
N GLU A 75 7.68 -19.01 11.50
CA GLU A 75 6.92 -17.80 11.82
C GLU A 75 7.82 -16.57 12.01
N SER A 76 9.05 -16.78 12.51
CA SER A 76 10.02 -15.68 12.66
C SER A 76 10.45 -15.13 11.30
N GLU A 77 10.60 -15.98 10.30
CA GLU A 77 10.95 -15.58 8.95
C GLU A 77 9.78 -14.88 8.23
N ILE A 78 8.53 -15.32 8.47
CA ILE A 78 7.34 -14.60 8.01
C ILE A 78 7.35 -13.18 8.59
N ASN A 79 7.53 -13.03 9.90
CA ASN A 79 7.55 -11.74 10.58
C ASN A 79 8.68 -10.82 10.08
N ARG A 80 9.88 -11.37 9.86
CA ARG A 80 10.99 -10.61 9.29
C ARG A 80 10.66 -10.07 7.90
N ARG A 81 10.03 -10.88 7.04
CA ARG A 81 9.61 -10.46 5.70
C ARG A 81 8.51 -9.42 5.70
N ILE A 82 7.69 -9.39 6.73
CA ILE A 82 6.64 -8.37 6.87
C ILE A 82 7.24 -7.05 7.36
N HIS A 83 8.17 -7.07 8.32
CA HIS A 83 8.57 -5.88 9.06
C HIS A 83 9.98 -5.36 8.75
N GLU A 84 10.89 -6.21 8.26
CA GLU A 84 12.29 -5.85 8.12
C GLU A 84 12.74 -5.75 6.66
N TYR A 85 12.34 -6.69 5.80
CA TYR A 85 12.74 -6.70 4.40
C TYR A 85 11.76 -7.45 3.48
N PRO A 86 11.79 -7.19 2.16
CA PRO A 86 12.55 -6.11 1.53
C PRO A 86 12.01 -4.73 1.91
N THR A 87 12.82 -3.70 1.72
CA THR A 87 12.37 -2.31 1.88
C THR A 87 11.91 -1.77 0.53
N SER A 88 10.95 -0.84 0.54
CA SER A 88 10.48 -0.20 -0.71
C SER A 88 11.60 0.58 -1.41
N ALA A 89 11.45 0.84 -2.72
CA ALA A 89 12.32 1.75 -3.45
C ALA A 89 11.96 3.23 -3.24
N ILE A 90 10.84 3.50 -2.58
CA ILE A 90 10.39 4.87 -2.29
C ILE A 90 11.32 5.50 -1.24
N MET A 91 11.73 6.74 -1.51
CA MET A 91 12.64 7.49 -0.65
C MET A 91 11.91 8.64 0.03
N ASP A 92 12.21 8.85 1.32
CA ASP A 92 11.84 10.03 2.07
C ASP A 92 13.04 10.52 2.86
N GLY A 93 13.37 11.82 2.74
CA GLY A 93 14.53 12.41 3.41
C GLY A 93 15.86 11.71 3.16
N GLY A 94 16.04 11.04 2.01
CA GLY A 94 17.25 10.30 1.65
C GLY A 94 17.31 8.86 2.19
N ALA A 95 16.28 8.39 2.89
CA ALA A 95 16.18 7.01 3.37
C ALA A 95 15.04 6.25 2.67
N LYS A 96 15.21 4.94 2.50
CA LYS A 96 14.14 4.09 1.97
C LYS A 96 13.02 3.94 2.99
N ILE A 97 11.77 4.06 2.52
CA ILE A 97 10.59 3.87 3.35
C ILE A 97 10.37 2.38 3.63
N SER A 98 10.15 2.04 4.90
CA SER A 98 9.54 0.77 5.28
C SER A 98 8.02 0.94 5.32
N TYR A 99 7.28 0.21 4.50
CA TYR A 99 5.81 0.27 4.47
C TYR A 99 5.18 0.15 5.87
N PRO A 100 5.51 -0.90 6.67
CA PRO A 100 4.89 -1.07 7.98
C PRO A 100 5.17 0.10 8.92
N ARG A 101 6.43 0.58 8.97
CA ARG A 101 6.82 1.68 9.85
C ARG A 101 6.19 3.00 9.42
N PHE A 102 6.10 3.24 8.12
CA PHE A 102 5.50 4.48 7.60
C PHE A 102 4.00 4.53 7.90
N ILE A 103 3.27 3.44 7.62
CA ILE A 103 1.84 3.33 7.93
C ILE A 103 1.60 3.48 9.44
N ALA A 104 2.36 2.77 10.27
CA ALA A 104 2.23 2.85 11.72
C ALA A 104 2.61 4.22 12.32
N SER A 105 3.38 5.03 11.62
CA SER A 105 3.75 6.37 12.10
C SER A 105 2.59 7.35 12.16
N LEU A 106 1.57 7.16 11.33
CA LEU A 106 0.39 8.04 11.16
C LEU A 106 0.72 9.51 10.85
N GLN A 107 1.96 9.81 10.44
CA GLN A 107 2.43 11.19 10.26
C GLN A 107 1.95 11.84 8.96
N ASN A 108 1.52 11.05 7.99
CA ASN A 108 1.06 11.55 6.70
C ASN A 108 -0.45 11.34 6.53
N GLU A 109 -1.21 12.44 6.53
CA GLU A 109 -2.67 12.37 6.48
C GLU A 109 -3.20 11.84 5.13
N ASP A 110 -2.53 12.12 4.01
CA ASP A 110 -2.92 11.56 2.70
C ASP A 110 -2.76 10.03 2.69
N CYS A 111 -1.70 9.51 3.32
CA CYS A 111 -1.49 8.07 3.53
C CYS A 111 -2.57 7.48 4.46
N ASN A 112 -2.91 8.17 5.55
CA ASN A 112 -3.95 7.73 6.48
C ASN A 112 -5.32 7.60 5.79
N GLN A 113 -5.68 8.60 4.97
CA GLN A 113 -6.90 8.57 4.16
C GLN A 113 -6.90 7.45 3.12
N ALA A 114 -5.75 7.19 2.49
CA ALA A 114 -5.59 6.07 1.57
C ALA A 114 -5.74 4.72 2.29
N LEU A 115 -5.15 4.59 3.48
CA LEU A 115 -5.29 3.38 4.31
C LEU A 115 -6.76 3.08 4.58
N GLU A 116 -7.58 4.07 4.93
CA GLU A 116 -9.03 3.89 5.12
C GLU A 116 -9.74 3.48 3.83
N ARG A 117 -9.48 4.21 2.73
CA ARG A 117 -10.15 3.93 1.45
C ARG A 117 -9.83 2.54 0.93
N ILE A 118 -8.57 2.14 0.98
CA ILE A 118 -8.11 0.87 0.41
C ILE A 118 -8.45 -0.29 1.32
N SER A 119 -8.26 -0.18 2.65
CA SER A 119 -8.61 -1.25 3.60
C SER A 119 -10.08 -1.64 3.51
N ALA A 120 -10.97 -0.68 3.35
CA ALA A 120 -12.41 -0.93 3.17
C ALA A 120 -12.76 -1.69 1.86
N ARG A 121 -11.86 -1.72 0.88
CA ARG A 121 -12.06 -2.35 -0.43
C ARG A 121 -11.36 -3.70 -0.58
N ILE A 122 -10.52 -4.10 0.38
CA ILE A 122 -9.81 -5.37 0.35
C ILE A 122 -10.77 -6.51 0.68
N ASP A 123 -11.04 -7.35 -0.32
CA ASP A 123 -11.82 -8.58 -0.19
C ASP A 123 -10.89 -9.79 -0.22
N MET A 124 -10.53 -10.31 0.96
CA MET A 124 -9.62 -11.45 1.08
C MET A 124 -10.18 -12.72 0.44
N ALA A 125 -11.50 -12.94 0.48
CA ALA A 125 -12.10 -14.11 -0.14
C ALA A 125 -11.94 -14.09 -1.67
N ARG A 126 -12.08 -12.90 -2.26
CA ARG A 126 -11.85 -12.69 -3.69
C ARG A 126 -10.38 -12.83 -4.07
N ILE A 127 -9.46 -12.32 -3.24
CA ILE A 127 -8.01 -12.48 -3.44
C ILE A 127 -7.62 -13.95 -3.40
N GLU A 128 -8.09 -14.69 -2.40
CA GLU A 128 -7.82 -16.13 -2.26
C GLU A 128 -8.38 -16.94 -3.44
N THR A 129 -9.58 -16.58 -3.89
CA THR A 129 -10.19 -17.19 -5.09
C THR A 129 -9.32 -16.94 -6.32
N LEU A 130 -8.82 -15.70 -6.51
CA LEU A 130 -7.95 -15.35 -7.62
C LEU A 130 -6.65 -16.17 -7.59
N ILE A 131 -5.99 -16.25 -6.43
CA ILE A 131 -4.77 -17.06 -6.26
C ILE A 131 -5.06 -18.52 -6.61
N GLN A 132 -6.17 -19.07 -6.11
CA GLN A 132 -6.54 -20.47 -6.35
C GLN A 132 -6.82 -20.77 -7.83
N GLN A 133 -7.41 -19.83 -8.56
CA GLN A 133 -7.77 -19.96 -9.96
C GLN A 133 -6.66 -19.58 -10.93
N THR A 134 -5.56 -18.99 -10.46
CA THR A 134 -4.46 -18.57 -11.32
C THR A 134 -3.76 -19.80 -11.92
N PRO A 135 -3.75 -19.95 -13.26
CA PRO A 135 -3.09 -21.07 -13.91
C PRO A 135 -1.59 -21.07 -13.69
N GLY A 136 -0.97 -22.24 -13.63
CA GLY A 136 0.48 -22.40 -13.56
C GLY A 136 1.09 -22.24 -12.17
N LEU A 137 0.35 -21.74 -11.17
CA LEU A 137 0.85 -21.70 -9.79
C LEU A 137 0.87 -23.12 -9.18
N LEU A 138 2.00 -23.45 -8.57
CA LEU A 138 2.16 -24.65 -7.78
C LEU A 138 1.41 -24.53 -6.42
N PRO A 139 1.00 -25.64 -5.78
CA PRO A 139 0.32 -25.59 -4.48
C PRO A 139 1.06 -24.76 -3.44
N ILE A 140 2.38 -24.94 -3.31
CA ILE A 140 3.23 -24.21 -2.36
C ILE A 140 3.23 -22.68 -2.64
N GLN A 141 3.19 -22.27 -3.92
CA GLN A 141 3.10 -20.84 -4.28
C GLN A 141 1.75 -20.26 -3.89
N ARG A 142 0.66 -21.00 -4.10
CA ARG A 142 -0.69 -20.57 -3.66
C ARG A 142 -0.75 -20.38 -2.15
N ASP A 143 -0.23 -21.33 -1.41
CA ASP A 143 -0.21 -21.26 0.07
C ASP A 143 0.67 -20.10 0.53
N PHE A 144 1.85 -19.91 -0.07
CA PHE A 144 2.75 -18.82 0.24
C PHE A 144 2.11 -17.45 0.00
N TYR A 145 1.55 -17.22 -1.17
CA TYR A 145 0.92 -15.93 -1.49
C TYR A 145 -0.29 -15.65 -0.59
N ARG A 146 -1.12 -16.66 -0.35
CA ARG A 146 -2.29 -16.53 0.54
C ARG A 146 -1.87 -16.17 1.97
N ILE A 147 -0.87 -16.85 2.51
CA ILE A 147 -0.39 -16.62 3.88
C ILE A 147 0.30 -15.26 3.99
N MET A 148 1.18 -14.92 3.06
CA MET A 148 1.90 -13.64 3.10
C MET A 148 0.96 -12.44 2.95
N ILE A 149 0.02 -12.47 2.01
CA ILE A 149 -0.96 -11.38 1.83
C ILE A 149 -1.83 -11.23 3.09
N ARG A 150 -2.31 -12.35 3.65
CA ARG A 150 -3.11 -12.32 4.87
C ARG A 150 -2.33 -11.75 6.04
N ALA A 151 -1.10 -12.22 6.26
CA ALA A 151 -0.24 -11.73 7.33
C ALA A 151 0.07 -10.23 7.18
N ARG A 152 0.33 -9.75 5.97
CA ARG A 152 0.54 -8.31 5.72
C ARG A 152 -0.73 -7.49 5.94
N LYS A 153 -1.88 -8.00 5.51
CA LYS A 153 -3.15 -7.35 5.81
C LYS A 153 -3.34 -7.19 7.32
N GLU A 154 -3.22 -8.27 8.07
CA GLU A 154 -3.45 -8.29 9.52
C GLU A 154 -2.40 -7.46 10.28
N GLN A 155 -1.12 -7.67 10.00
CA GLN A 155 -0.04 -7.08 10.80
C GLN A 155 0.35 -5.66 10.37
N VAL A 156 0.04 -5.25 9.13
CA VAL A 156 0.38 -3.91 8.63
C VAL A 156 -0.86 -3.03 8.49
N LEU A 157 -1.82 -3.47 7.67
CA LEU A 157 -2.94 -2.60 7.33
C LEU A 157 -3.97 -2.55 8.47
N ASP A 158 -4.40 -3.69 9.01
CA ASP A 158 -5.40 -3.73 10.07
C ASP A 158 -4.84 -3.11 11.36
N CYS A 159 -3.58 -3.42 11.72
CA CYS A 159 -2.91 -2.76 12.84
C CYS A 159 -2.79 -1.25 12.65
N GLY A 160 -2.43 -0.78 11.43
CA GLY A 160 -2.38 0.65 11.09
C GLY A 160 -3.74 1.31 11.21
N MET A 161 -4.81 0.66 10.74
CA MET A 161 -6.19 1.12 10.88
C MET A 161 -6.63 1.24 12.35
N GLU A 162 -6.35 0.23 13.17
CA GLU A 162 -6.66 0.28 14.60
C GLU A 162 -5.95 1.45 15.29
N GLN A 163 -4.67 1.66 14.99
CA GLN A 163 -3.90 2.77 15.54
C GLN A 163 -4.47 4.13 15.09
N LEU A 164 -4.86 4.26 13.82
CA LEU A 164 -5.45 5.46 13.27
C LEU A 164 -6.79 5.80 13.95
N LEU A 165 -7.66 4.81 14.12
CA LEU A 165 -8.94 4.99 14.80
C LEU A 165 -8.75 5.43 16.25
N ARG A 166 -7.86 4.77 17.00
CA ARG A 166 -7.52 5.15 18.37
C ARG A 166 -6.94 6.57 18.47
N ALA A 167 -6.07 6.95 17.52
CA ALA A 167 -5.50 8.29 17.50
C ALA A 167 -6.54 9.37 17.24
N ARG A 168 -7.56 9.08 16.41
CA ARG A 168 -8.68 9.99 16.14
C ARG A 168 -9.63 10.13 17.32
N GLU A 169 -9.94 9.03 18.01
CA GLU A 169 -10.76 9.05 19.24
C GLU A 169 -10.09 9.86 20.37
N GLN A 170 -8.77 9.88 20.42
CA GLN A 170 -7.99 10.61 21.45
C GLN A 170 -7.76 12.10 21.12
N ARG A 171 -8.06 12.55 19.89
CA ARG A 171 -8.04 13.99 19.57
C ARG A 171 -9.27 14.63 20.18
N PRO A 172 -9.12 15.59 21.14
CA PRO A 172 -10.26 16.35 21.62
C PRO A 172 -10.89 17.07 20.42
N ASP A 173 -12.21 17.05 20.34
CA ASP A 173 -13.03 17.64 19.29
C ASP A 173 -12.45 18.97 18.82
N GLY A 174 -12.47 19.15 17.49
CA GLY A 174 -11.85 20.26 16.77
C GLY A 174 -12.21 21.66 17.25
N PRO A 175 -11.68 22.71 16.64
CA PRO A 175 -11.74 24.07 17.17
C PRO A 175 -13.18 24.47 17.47
N VAL A 176 -13.48 24.76 18.74
CA VAL A 176 -14.66 25.48 19.14
C VAL A 176 -14.60 26.79 18.34
N GLU A 177 -15.51 26.95 17.36
CA GLU A 177 -15.76 28.25 16.76
C GLU A 177 -16.03 29.23 17.90
N GLN A 178 -15.01 30.00 18.27
CA GLN A 178 -15.21 31.18 19.10
C GLN A 178 -16.07 32.14 18.25
N GLY A 179 -17.35 32.09 18.51
CA GLY A 179 -18.29 33.05 17.99
C GLY A 179 -17.77 34.47 18.28
N MET A 180 -17.33 35.13 17.22
CA MET A 180 -16.93 36.52 17.25
C MET A 180 -18.22 37.33 17.43
N THR A 181 -18.55 37.66 18.66
CA THR A 181 -19.60 38.62 19.02
C THR A 181 -19.12 39.99 18.54
N LEU A 182 -19.71 40.44 17.42
CA LEU A 182 -19.56 41.81 16.98
C LEU A 182 -20.39 42.71 17.93
N PHE A 183 -19.70 43.59 18.63
CA PHE A 183 -20.26 44.86 19.11
C PHE A 183 -19.60 45.99 18.35
#